data_83c3c3130a1167ef8a0d570d8f4b992d
#
_entry.id   83c3c3130a1167ef8a0d570d8f4b992d
#
_cell.length_a   1.000
_cell.length_b   1.000
_cell.length_c   1.000
_cell.angle_alpha   90.00
_cell.angle_beta   90.00
_cell.angle_gamma   90.00
#
_symmetry.space_group_name_H-M   'P 1'
#
loop_
_entity.id
_entity.type
_entity.pdbx_description
1 polymer ?
#
loop_
_entity_poly.entity_id
_entity_poly.type
_entity_poly.pdbx_seq_one_letter_code
_entity_poly.pdbx_strand_id
1 'polypeptide(L)'
;EALKLKFNEVDQVILQANKQLEGNWRLPKRQELEKLVCQKCKKVKIISKIFPNTPPESFWTSEINQWQPKFMWTVNFFTGYTFGRFPGFIPNYIRLVRDR
;
A
#
# COMPACT_ATOMS: atom_id res chain seq x y z
N GLU A 1 5.47 -4.90 -12.85
CA GLU A 1 6.43 -3.96 -12.30
C GLU A 1 5.74 -2.97 -11.36
N ALA A 2 6.34 -2.72 -10.18
CA ALA A 2 5.74 -1.84 -9.20
C ALA A 2 5.97 -0.37 -9.55
N LEU A 3 4.93 0.44 -9.46
CA LEU A 3 4.99 1.87 -9.72
C LEU A 3 4.73 2.65 -8.45
N LYS A 4 5.44 3.77 -8.30
CA LYS A 4 5.16 4.73 -7.24
C LYS A 4 4.16 5.77 -7.74
N LEU A 5 3.14 6.05 -6.92
CA LEU A 5 2.08 6.98 -7.26
C LEU A 5 1.87 7.97 -6.13
N LYS A 6 1.57 9.21 -6.47
CA LYS A 6 1.04 10.17 -5.51
C LYS A 6 -0.36 9.71 -5.11
N PHE A 7 -0.80 10.07 -3.91
CA PHE A 7 -2.08 9.59 -3.42
C PHE A 7 -3.24 9.97 -4.35
N ASN A 8 -3.21 11.17 -4.94
CA ASN A 8 -4.26 11.62 -5.85
C ASN A 8 -4.26 10.90 -7.20
N GLU A 9 -3.20 10.16 -7.53
CA GLU A 9 -3.11 9.38 -8.77
C GLU A 9 -3.69 7.97 -8.61
N VAL A 10 -3.86 7.51 -7.37
CA VAL A 10 -4.25 6.13 -7.07
C VAL A 10 -5.65 5.82 -7.59
N ASP A 11 -6.59 6.77 -7.47
CA ASP A 11 -7.97 6.56 -7.90
C ASP A 11 -8.07 6.20 -9.38
N GLN A 12 -7.25 6.83 -10.22
CA GLN A 12 -7.23 6.52 -11.65
C GLN A 12 -6.74 5.11 -11.93
N VAL A 13 -5.73 4.68 -11.19
CA VAL A 13 -5.21 3.32 -11.34
C VAL A 13 -6.24 2.29 -10.89
N ILE A 14 -6.93 2.56 -9.80
CA ILE A 14 -8.00 1.67 -9.31
C ILE A 14 -9.12 1.57 -10.34
N LEU A 15 -9.52 2.71 -10.91
CA LEU A 15 -10.57 2.73 -11.94
C LEU A 15 -10.17 1.89 -13.16
N GLN A 16 -8.92 2.02 -13.60
CA GLN A 16 -8.41 1.22 -14.71
C GLN A 16 -8.37 -0.27 -14.38
N ALA A 17 -7.92 -0.62 -13.17
CA ALA A 17 -7.88 -2.01 -12.76
C ALA A 17 -9.27 -2.63 -12.76
N ASN A 18 -10.27 -1.90 -12.30
CA ASN A 18 -11.65 -2.40 -12.25
C ASN A 18 -12.30 -2.50 -13.63
N LYS A 19 -11.79 -1.75 -14.60
CA LYS A 19 -12.25 -1.87 -15.99
C LYS A 19 -11.60 -3.04 -16.72
N GLN A 20 -10.31 -3.27 -16.49
CA GLN A 20 -9.53 -4.28 -17.21
C GLN A 20 -9.60 -5.65 -16.55
N LEU A 21 -9.68 -5.67 -15.24
CA LEU A 21 -9.71 -6.90 -14.44
C LEU A 21 -11.06 -6.98 -13.75
N GLU A 22 -11.76 -8.08 -13.90
CA GLU A 22 -13.03 -8.23 -13.22
C GLU A 22 -12.83 -8.28 -11.69
N GLY A 23 -13.67 -7.55 -10.97
CA GLY A 23 -13.64 -7.53 -9.51
C GLY A 23 -13.78 -6.13 -8.97
N ASN A 24 -13.77 -6.05 -7.65
CA ASN A 24 -13.84 -4.78 -6.94
C ASN A 24 -12.49 -4.51 -6.26
N TRP A 25 -11.54 -4.05 -7.07
CA TRP A 25 -10.19 -3.76 -6.60
C TRP A 25 -10.18 -2.44 -5.82
N ARG A 26 -9.42 -2.40 -4.75
CA ARG A 26 -9.31 -1.21 -3.90
C ARG A 26 -7.96 -1.19 -3.20
N LEU A 27 -7.61 -0.04 -2.61
CA LEU A 27 -6.47 0.01 -1.71
C LEU A 27 -6.80 -0.78 -0.44
N PRO A 28 -5.81 -1.46 0.13
CA PRO A 28 -6.01 -2.16 1.39
C PRO A 28 -6.13 -1.16 2.54
N LYS A 29 -6.87 -1.57 3.57
CA LYS A 29 -6.85 -0.86 4.83
C LYS A 29 -5.50 -1.06 5.52
N ARG A 30 -5.16 -0.13 6.43
CA ARG A 30 -3.91 -0.23 7.18
C ARG A 30 -3.72 -1.61 7.81
N GLN A 31 -4.76 -2.12 8.45
CA GLN A 31 -4.70 -3.42 9.11
C GLN A 31 -4.46 -4.57 8.12
N GLU A 32 -4.99 -4.47 6.92
CA GLU A 32 -4.79 -5.50 5.90
C GLU A 32 -3.34 -5.60 5.47
N LEU A 33 -2.66 -4.45 5.31
CA LEU A 33 -1.23 -4.46 5.00
C LEU A 33 -0.40 -4.88 6.20
N GLU A 34 -0.78 -4.46 7.41
CA GLU A 34 -0.05 -4.85 8.62
C GLU A 34 -0.03 -6.36 8.83
N LYS A 35 -1.08 -7.06 8.40
CA LYS A 35 -1.12 -8.52 8.48
C LYS A 35 -0.10 -9.20 7.57
N LEU A 36 0.37 -8.50 6.55
CA LEU A 36 1.37 -9.05 5.63
C LEU A 36 2.80 -8.84 6.15
N VAL A 37 2.98 -8.01 7.17
CA VAL A 37 4.30 -7.71 7.71
C VAL A 37 4.90 -8.95 8.36
N CYS A 38 6.14 -9.24 7.97
CA CYS A 38 6.92 -10.35 8.54
C CYS A 38 8.14 -9.76 9.22
N GLN A 39 8.08 -9.59 10.54
CA GLN A 39 9.19 -8.96 11.29
C GLN A 39 10.45 -9.82 11.30
N LYS A 40 10.30 -11.13 11.14
CA LYS A 40 11.44 -12.05 11.09
C LYS A 40 12.14 -12.08 9.74
N CYS A 41 11.51 -11.54 8.72
CA CYS A 41 12.09 -11.50 7.38
C CYS A 41 13.22 -10.48 7.33
N LYS A 42 14.32 -10.82 6.61
CA LYS A 42 15.54 -10.02 6.69
C LYS A 42 15.57 -8.83 5.75
N LYS A 43 15.43 -9.04 4.46
CA LYS A 43 15.57 -7.97 3.48
C LYS A 43 14.30 -7.12 3.34
N VAL A 44 13.18 -7.78 3.17
CA VAL A 44 11.88 -7.16 3.04
C VAL A 44 10.99 -7.73 4.13
N LYS A 45 10.24 -6.91 4.82
CA LYS A 45 9.40 -7.34 5.94
C LYS A 45 8.09 -7.97 5.46
N ILE A 46 8.18 -8.83 4.47
CA ILE A 46 7.05 -9.59 3.92
C ILE A 46 7.58 -10.94 3.43
N ILE A 47 6.72 -11.96 3.41
CA ILE A 47 7.13 -13.29 2.98
C ILE A 47 7.30 -13.28 1.45
N SER A 48 8.55 -13.28 1.00
CA SER A 48 8.87 -13.13 -0.42
C SER A 48 8.47 -14.34 -1.28
N LYS A 49 8.29 -15.50 -0.67
CA LYS A 49 7.76 -16.68 -1.38
C LYS A 49 6.33 -16.44 -1.87
N ILE A 50 5.52 -15.76 -1.07
CA ILE A 50 4.12 -15.49 -1.37
C ILE A 50 3.98 -14.17 -2.15
N PHE A 51 4.81 -13.20 -1.80
CA PHE A 51 4.77 -11.86 -2.41
C PHE A 51 6.14 -11.51 -3.00
N PRO A 52 6.51 -12.15 -4.11
CA PRO A 52 7.83 -11.90 -4.72
C PRO A 52 7.92 -10.47 -5.27
N ASN A 53 9.13 -9.95 -5.28
CA ASN A 53 9.43 -8.63 -5.86
C ASN A 53 8.74 -7.47 -5.16
N THR A 54 8.40 -7.62 -3.87
CA THR A 54 7.86 -6.50 -3.08
C THR A 54 9.00 -5.53 -2.76
N PRO A 55 8.89 -4.27 -3.18
CA PRO A 55 9.92 -3.28 -2.85
C PRO A 55 9.98 -3.03 -1.33
N PRO A 56 11.19 -2.84 -0.76
CA PRO A 56 11.34 -2.56 0.66
C PRO A 56 11.08 -1.07 0.96
N GLU A 57 9.87 -0.62 0.70
CA GLU A 57 9.50 0.78 0.84
C GLU A 57 8.05 0.89 1.32
N SER A 58 7.55 2.12 1.36
CA SER A 58 6.20 2.41 1.84
C SER A 58 5.14 2.13 0.79
N PHE A 59 4.00 1.64 1.28
CA PHE A 59 2.81 1.38 0.46
C PHE A 59 1.64 2.19 1.01
N TRP A 60 0.85 2.79 0.10
CA TRP A 60 -0.36 3.50 0.48
C TRP A 60 -1.40 2.57 1.07
N THR A 61 -2.15 3.07 2.06
CA THR A 61 -3.39 2.45 2.52
C THR A 61 -4.56 3.33 2.12
N SER A 62 -5.78 2.84 2.30
CA SER A 62 -6.98 3.61 2.04
C SER A 62 -7.33 4.57 3.18
N GLU A 63 -6.53 4.64 4.23
CA GLU A 63 -6.86 5.42 5.42
C GLU A 63 -6.15 6.77 5.45
N ILE A 64 -6.93 7.80 5.74
CA ILE A 64 -6.45 9.16 5.95
C ILE A 64 -6.25 9.37 7.44
N ASN A 65 -5.21 10.13 7.80
CA ASN A 65 -4.97 10.47 9.20
C ASN A 65 -6.09 11.40 9.69
N GLN A 66 -6.89 10.94 10.63
CA GLN A 66 -8.05 11.68 11.12
C GLN A 66 -7.69 12.97 11.84
N TRP A 67 -6.53 13.00 12.44
CA TRP A 67 -6.08 14.20 13.17
C TRP A 67 -5.41 15.23 12.28
N GLN A 68 -4.81 14.76 11.19
CA GLN A 68 -4.13 15.62 10.21
C GLN A 68 -4.48 15.15 8.80
N PRO A 69 -5.60 15.61 8.23
CA PRO A 69 -6.14 15.05 6.96
C PRO A 69 -5.26 15.22 5.73
N LYS A 70 -4.21 16.06 5.76
CA LYS A 70 -3.26 16.12 4.65
C LYS A 70 -2.26 14.96 4.65
N PHE A 71 -2.25 14.16 5.69
CA PHE A 71 -1.39 12.99 5.79
C PHE A 71 -2.18 11.71 5.67
N MET A 72 -1.52 10.69 5.11
CA MET A 72 -2.12 9.39 4.87
C MET A 72 -1.35 8.32 5.65
N TRP A 73 -2.03 7.22 5.97
CA TRP A 73 -1.39 6.08 6.59
C TRP A 73 -0.70 5.23 5.53
N THR A 74 0.53 4.82 5.83
CA THR A 74 1.30 3.91 4.97
C THR A 74 1.87 2.78 5.81
N VAL A 75 2.22 1.67 5.15
CA VAL A 75 2.95 0.57 5.77
C VAL A 75 4.24 0.38 5.01
N ASN A 76 5.36 0.34 5.73
CA ASN A 76 6.69 0.24 5.14
C ASN A 76 7.22 -1.18 5.28
N PHE A 77 7.50 -1.84 4.17
CA PHE A 77 8.01 -3.21 4.18
C PHE A 77 9.54 -3.29 4.32
N PHE A 78 10.20 -2.17 4.50
CA PHE A 78 11.61 -2.16 4.89
C PHE A 78 11.75 -2.23 6.41
N THR A 79 10.96 -1.41 7.12
CA THR A 79 10.99 -1.36 8.59
C THR A 79 9.97 -2.29 9.24
N GLY A 80 8.89 -2.60 8.54
CA GLY A 80 7.76 -3.34 9.08
C GLY A 80 6.81 -2.48 9.91
N TYR A 81 6.97 -1.16 9.89
CA TYR A 81 6.16 -0.25 10.70
C TYR A 81 5.15 0.51 9.87
N THR A 82 4.08 0.92 10.55
CA THR A 82 3.04 1.79 9.99
C THR A 82 3.39 3.23 10.28
N PHE A 83 3.21 4.11 9.30
CA PHE A 83 3.52 5.53 9.44
C PHE A 83 2.30 6.35 9.00
N GLY A 84 1.83 7.24 9.88
CA GLY A 84 0.58 7.98 9.69
C GLY A 84 0.74 9.43 9.24
N ARG A 85 1.95 9.87 8.93
CA ARG A 85 2.22 11.26 8.56
C ARG A 85 2.86 11.37 7.19
N PHE A 86 2.44 10.52 6.26
CA PHE A 86 3.00 10.52 4.92
C PHE A 86 2.23 11.50 4.04
N PRO A 87 2.89 12.56 3.51
CA PRO A 87 2.20 13.52 2.66
C PRO A 87 1.73 12.88 1.36
N GLY A 88 0.52 13.22 0.94
CA GLY A 88 -0.05 12.62 -0.27
C GLY A 88 0.68 12.97 -1.56
N PHE A 89 1.49 14.03 -1.56
CA PHE A 89 2.21 14.45 -2.78
C PHE A 89 3.54 13.70 -2.99
N ILE A 90 3.97 12.88 -2.03
CA ILE A 90 5.17 12.07 -2.19
C ILE A 90 4.75 10.69 -2.71
N PRO A 91 5.30 10.22 -3.85
CA PRO A 91 4.90 8.93 -4.42
C PRO A 91 5.24 7.75 -3.51
N ASN A 92 4.34 6.79 -3.48
CA ASN A 92 4.55 5.51 -2.80
C ASN A 92 4.02 4.38 -3.67
N TYR A 93 4.40 3.16 -3.32
CA TYR A 93 3.90 1.98 -4.01
C TYR A 93 2.46 1.69 -3.61
N ILE A 94 1.76 0.92 -4.42
CA ILE A 94 0.43 0.42 -4.09
C ILE A 94 0.38 -1.09 -4.32
N ARG A 95 -0.51 -1.73 -3.57
CA ARG A 95 -0.87 -3.13 -3.74
C ARG A 95 -2.38 -3.21 -3.58
N LEU A 96 -3.07 -3.47 -4.68
CA LEU A 96 -4.52 -3.53 -4.64
C LEU A 96 -4.99 -4.85 -4.05
N VAL A 97 -6.12 -4.81 -3.35
CA VAL A 97 -6.78 -6.00 -2.82
C VAL A 97 -8.19 -6.07 -3.40
N ARG A 98 -8.75 -7.26 -3.37
CA ARG A 98 -10.07 -7.50 -3.92
C ARG A 98 -10.96 -8.14 -2.87
N ASP A 99 -12.16 -7.61 -2.74
CA ASP A 99 -13.17 -8.20 -1.88
C ASP A 99 -13.77 -9.45 -2.55
N ARG A 100 -14.04 -10.45 -1.74
CA ARG A 100 -14.67 -11.68 -2.22
C ARG A 100 -16.17 -11.59 -2.14
#